data_c00d6d1319c4d4761adb58c2400d4f11
#
_entry.id   c00d6d1319c4d4761adb58c2400d4f11
#
_cell.length_a   1.000
_cell.length_b   1.000
_cell.length_c   1.000
_cell.angle_alpha   90.00
_cell.angle_beta   90.00
_cell.angle_gamma   90.00
#
_symmetry.space_group_name_H-M   'P 1'
#
loop_
_entity.id
_entity.type
_entity.pdbx_description
1 polymer ?
#
loop_
_entity_poly.entity_id
_entity_poly.type
_entity_poly.pdbx_seq_one_letter_code
_entity_poly.pdbx_strand_id
1 'polypeptide(L)'
;HKDGNRERGVDLLGSLKRVGLDLCPVFCSGSDPTAQRREQWSDGANAFALAPGVFVAYARNERTLAELGRHGYRSVQPEEFIRNASYFIDGGDKVVVALKGSELVRGRGGPRCLTLPLARLASAPRKSGS
;
A
#
# COMPACT_ATOMS: atom_id res chain seq x y z
N HIS A 1 -10.23 -25.31 -35.44
CA HIS A 1 -9.12 -24.53 -34.87
C HIS A 1 -9.53 -23.08 -34.88
N LYS A 2 -9.88 -22.52 -33.71
CA LYS A 2 -10.05 -21.07 -33.53
C LYS A 2 -8.76 -20.55 -32.93
N ASP A 3 -7.98 -19.86 -33.74
CA ASP A 3 -6.86 -19.07 -33.31
C ASP A 3 -7.36 -17.98 -32.36
N GLY A 4 -7.21 -18.23 -31.06
CA GLY A 4 -7.47 -17.24 -30.06
C GLY A 4 -6.38 -16.19 -30.16
N ASN A 5 -6.65 -15.12 -30.88
CA ASN A 5 -5.89 -13.89 -30.82
C ASN A 5 -6.01 -13.36 -29.37
N ARG A 6 -5.12 -13.79 -28.47
CA ARG A 6 -4.91 -13.17 -27.19
C ARG A 6 -4.35 -11.78 -27.50
N GLU A 7 -5.22 -10.80 -27.57
CA GLU A 7 -4.80 -9.42 -27.43
C GLU A 7 -3.89 -9.39 -26.19
N ARG A 8 -2.62 -9.02 -26.38
CA ARG A 8 -1.70 -8.76 -25.27
C ARG A 8 -2.36 -7.70 -24.42
N GLY A 9 -2.90 -8.12 -23.28
CA GLY A 9 -3.59 -7.24 -22.37
C GLY A 9 -2.70 -6.05 -22.10
N VAL A 10 -3.24 -4.87 -22.29
CA VAL A 10 -2.57 -3.65 -21.93
C VAL A 10 -2.25 -3.78 -20.45
N ASP A 11 -0.99 -3.65 -20.12
CA ASP A 11 -0.50 -3.59 -18.75
C ASP A 11 -1.35 -2.60 -17.94
N LEU A 12 -1.70 -2.98 -16.71
CA LEU A 12 -2.55 -2.17 -15.81
C LEU A 12 -2.03 -0.73 -15.69
N LEU A 13 -0.72 -0.54 -15.50
CA LEU A 13 -0.11 0.77 -15.37
C LEU A 13 -0.23 1.59 -16.66
N GLY A 14 -0.03 0.96 -17.81
CA GLY A 14 -0.25 1.60 -19.11
C GLY A 14 -1.71 1.97 -19.35
N SER A 15 -2.67 1.18 -18.84
CA SER A 15 -4.09 1.50 -18.89
C SER A 15 -4.43 2.69 -18.00
N LEU A 16 -3.89 2.73 -16.78
CA LEU A 16 -4.09 3.84 -15.84
C LEU A 16 -3.50 5.15 -16.38
N LYS A 17 -2.31 5.07 -16.97
CA LYS A 17 -1.66 6.24 -17.58
C LYS A 17 -2.49 6.83 -18.72
N ARG A 18 -3.13 5.98 -19.54
CA ARG A 18 -4.02 6.45 -20.63
C ARG A 18 -5.25 7.20 -20.15
N VAL A 19 -5.74 6.92 -18.95
CA VAL A 19 -6.84 7.67 -18.34
C VAL A 19 -6.38 8.82 -17.43
N GLY A 20 -5.10 9.21 -17.55
CA GLY A 20 -4.54 10.37 -16.84
C GLY A 20 -3.98 10.06 -15.45
N LEU A 21 -3.90 8.79 -15.06
CA LEU A 21 -3.32 8.36 -13.78
C LEU A 21 -1.90 7.87 -14.00
N ASP A 22 -0.92 8.77 -13.89
CA ASP A 22 0.51 8.42 -13.97
C ASP A 22 1.01 7.99 -12.58
N LEU A 23 0.99 6.69 -12.31
CA LEU A 23 1.34 6.10 -11.04
C LEU A 23 2.73 5.47 -11.08
N CYS A 24 3.50 5.67 -10.02
CA CYS A 24 4.76 4.98 -9.79
C CYS A 24 4.49 3.71 -8.96
N PRO A 25 4.72 2.49 -9.51
CA PRO A 25 4.48 1.26 -8.77
C PRO A 25 5.55 1.03 -7.72
N VAL A 26 5.13 0.57 -6.55
CA VAL A 26 6.01 0.02 -5.52
C VAL A 26 5.73 -1.46 -5.43
N PHE A 27 6.71 -2.28 -5.79
CA PHE A 27 6.57 -3.74 -5.78
C PHE A 27 6.78 -4.29 -4.36
N CYS A 28 5.91 -5.20 -3.93
CA CYS A 28 6.13 -5.93 -2.69
C CYS A 28 7.50 -6.60 -2.71
N SER A 29 8.30 -6.41 -1.66
CA SER A 29 9.66 -6.95 -1.54
C SER A 29 10.66 -6.48 -2.62
N GLY A 30 10.37 -5.41 -3.35
CA GLY A 30 11.25 -4.88 -4.38
C GLY A 30 11.38 -5.80 -5.59
N SER A 31 12.61 -6.04 -6.07
CA SER A 31 12.90 -6.77 -7.31
C SER A 31 13.15 -8.28 -7.15
N ASP A 32 13.17 -8.83 -5.92
CA ASP A 32 13.42 -10.25 -5.68
C ASP A 32 12.15 -11.09 -5.88
N PRO A 33 12.05 -11.94 -6.93
CA PRO A 33 10.83 -12.69 -7.22
C PRO A 33 10.45 -13.70 -6.14
N THR A 34 11.43 -14.23 -5.40
CA THR A 34 11.18 -15.19 -4.31
C THR A 34 10.58 -14.48 -3.11
N ALA A 35 11.13 -13.34 -2.75
CA ALA A 35 10.61 -12.50 -1.68
C ALA A 35 9.23 -11.94 -2.04
N GLN A 36 9.01 -11.53 -3.28
CA GLN A 36 7.70 -11.09 -3.78
C GLN A 36 6.63 -12.16 -3.55
N ARG A 37 6.89 -13.41 -3.95
CA ARG A 37 5.95 -14.52 -3.72
C ARG A 37 5.67 -14.75 -2.23
N ARG A 38 6.70 -14.72 -1.38
CA ARG A 38 6.54 -14.88 0.08
C ARG A 38 5.67 -13.80 0.69
N GLU A 39 5.95 -12.54 0.38
CA GLU A 39 5.21 -11.43 0.99
C GLU A 39 3.84 -11.20 0.33
N GLN A 40 3.63 -11.65 -0.90
CA GLN A 40 2.30 -11.76 -1.48
C GLN A 40 1.42 -12.75 -0.69
N TRP A 41 1.98 -13.88 -0.25
CA TRP A 41 1.28 -14.85 0.62
C TRP A 41 0.96 -14.28 2.00
N SER A 42 1.76 -13.35 2.50
CA SER A 42 1.54 -12.66 3.77
C SER A 42 0.82 -11.33 3.61
N ASP A 43 0.06 -11.16 2.53
CA ASP A 43 -0.76 -9.98 2.26
C ASP A 43 0.05 -8.67 2.18
N GLY A 44 1.25 -8.69 1.58
CA GLY A 44 2.13 -7.53 1.47
C GLY A 44 1.52 -6.32 0.75
N ALA A 45 0.64 -6.57 -0.24
CA ALA A 45 -0.08 -5.54 -0.96
C ALA A 45 -1.45 -5.20 -0.36
N ASN A 46 -1.90 -5.93 0.69
CA ASN A 46 -3.20 -5.72 1.31
C ASN A 46 -3.14 -4.59 2.34
N ALA A 47 -2.95 -3.36 1.84
CA ALA A 47 -2.83 -2.16 2.66
C ALA A 47 -4.16 -1.41 2.77
N PHE A 48 -4.38 -0.73 3.89
CA PHE A 48 -5.55 0.10 4.13
C PHE A 48 -5.17 1.58 4.23
N ALA A 49 -5.63 2.38 3.27
CA ALA A 49 -5.37 3.82 3.25
C ALA A 49 -6.20 4.56 4.31
N LEU A 50 -5.52 5.32 5.17
CA LEU A 50 -6.10 6.22 6.16
C LEU A 50 -6.25 7.63 5.62
N ALA A 51 -5.25 8.10 4.89
CA ALA A 51 -5.20 9.40 4.23
C ALA A 51 -4.26 9.32 3.01
N PRO A 52 -4.22 10.34 2.13
CA PRO A 52 -3.22 10.39 1.07
C PRO A 52 -1.80 10.24 1.64
N GLY A 53 -1.05 9.23 1.16
CA GLY A 53 0.30 8.90 1.64
C GLY A 53 0.38 8.28 3.03
N VAL A 54 -0.74 7.99 3.69
CA VAL A 54 -0.78 7.35 5.01
C VAL A 54 -1.62 6.08 4.93
N PHE A 55 -1.02 4.94 5.25
CA PHE A 55 -1.73 3.66 5.21
C PHE A 55 -1.21 2.66 6.24
N VAL A 56 -1.98 1.61 6.47
CA VAL A 56 -1.66 0.51 7.37
C VAL A 56 -1.21 -0.70 6.56
N ALA A 57 -0.13 -1.34 6.97
CA ALA A 57 0.36 -2.60 6.42
C ALA A 57 0.86 -3.52 7.54
N TYR A 58 1.05 -4.81 7.25
CA TYR A 58 1.58 -5.73 8.26
C TYR A 58 3.09 -5.57 8.43
N ALA A 59 3.54 -5.46 9.69
CA ALA A 59 4.94 -5.35 10.09
C ALA A 59 5.78 -6.55 9.64
N ARG A 60 5.18 -7.73 9.48
CA ARG A 60 5.88 -8.95 9.04
C ARG A 60 6.40 -8.90 7.60
N ASN A 61 5.88 -8.01 6.77
CA ASN A 61 6.31 -7.81 5.39
C ASN A 61 7.50 -6.84 5.35
N GLU A 62 8.60 -7.25 6.01
CA GLU A 62 9.76 -6.38 6.26
C GLU A 62 10.40 -5.86 4.96
N ARG A 63 10.48 -6.70 3.93
CA ARG A 63 11.06 -6.29 2.64
C ARG A 63 10.16 -5.30 1.90
N THR A 64 8.85 -5.47 1.97
CA THR A 64 7.90 -4.49 1.44
C THR A 64 8.00 -3.17 2.20
N LEU A 65 8.13 -3.19 3.53
CA LEU A 65 8.35 -1.98 4.33
C LEU A 65 9.69 -1.31 4.00
N ALA A 66 10.75 -2.09 3.79
CA ALA A 66 12.05 -1.55 3.35
C ALA A 66 11.96 -0.90 1.96
N GLU A 67 11.22 -1.52 1.02
CA GLU A 67 10.99 -0.95 -0.31
C GLU A 67 10.20 0.35 -0.24
N LEU A 68 9.14 0.38 0.57
CA LEU A 68 8.39 1.61 0.87
C LEU A 68 9.30 2.70 1.45
N GLY A 69 10.25 2.33 2.32
CA GLY A 69 11.26 3.24 2.84
C GLY A 69 12.10 3.90 1.74
N ARG A 70 12.51 3.14 0.71
CA ARG A 70 13.23 3.68 -0.46
C ARG A 70 12.38 4.66 -1.27
N HIS A 71 11.05 4.53 -1.20
CA HIS A 71 10.09 5.45 -1.82
C HIS A 71 9.64 6.60 -0.89
N GLY A 72 10.36 6.79 0.23
CA GLY A 72 10.17 7.91 1.15
C GLY A 72 9.08 7.70 2.20
N TYR A 73 8.59 6.48 2.39
CA TYR A 73 7.66 6.18 3.48
C TYR A 73 8.41 5.93 4.79
N ARG A 74 7.96 6.58 5.85
CA ARG A 74 8.41 6.30 7.22
C ARG A 74 7.53 5.22 7.85
N SER A 75 8.14 4.15 8.35
CA SER A 75 7.43 3.13 9.12
C SER A 75 7.28 3.58 10.57
N VAL A 76 6.06 3.55 11.09
CA VAL A 76 5.74 3.91 12.49
C VAL A 76 4.96 2.79 13.17
N GLN A 77 5.07 2.69 14.49
CA GLN A 77 4.26 1.76 15.27
C GLN A 77 2.85 2.34 15.50
N PRO A 78 1.83 1.48 15.68
CA PRO A 78 0.46 1.92 15.90
C PRO A 78 0.30 2.91 17.07
N GLU A 79 1.04 2.68 18.15
CA GLU A 79 1.00 3.51 19.35
C GLU A 79 1.56 4.92 19.09
N GLU A 80 2.63 5.01 18.30
CA GLU A 80 3.19 6.29 17.86
C GLU A 80 2.20 7.03 16.95
N PHE A 81 1.60 6.30 16.01
CA PHE A 81 0.61 6.87 15.10
C PHE A 81 -0.60 7.42 15.85
N ILE A 82 -1.17 6.66 16.78
CA ILE A 82 -2.37 7.08 17.55
C ILE A 82 -2.10 8.35 18.34
N ARG A 83 -0.92 8.46 18.98
CA ARG A 83 -0.55 9.65 19.76
C ARG A 83 -0.40 10.92 18.91
N ASN A 84 -0.04 10.76 17.63
CA ASN A 84 0.29 11.85 16.73
C ASN A 84 -0.56 11.83 15.45
N ALA A 85 -1.78 11.29 15.50
CA ALA A 85 -2.57 10.99 14.32
C ALA A 85 -2.81 12.22 13.42
N SER A 86 -3.18 13.36 14.01
CA SER A 86 -3.41 14.60 13.27
C SER A 86 -2.13 15.07 12.55
N TYR A 87 -0.98 14.99 13.21
CA TYR A 87 0.30 15.33 12.59
C TYR A 87 0.57 14.49 11.34
N PHE A 88 0.36 13.17 11.41
CA PHE A 88 0.60 12.28 10.29
C PHE A 88 -0.44 12.41 9.16
N ILE A 89 -1.71 12.61 9.52
CA ILE A 89 -2.81 12.72 8.56
C ILE A 89 -2.74 14.07 7.81
N ASP A 90 -2.48 15.14 8.52
CA ASP A 90 -2.53 16.50 7.99
C ASP A 90 -1.15 17.02 7.52
N GLY A 91 -0.07 16.42 8.03
CA GLY A 91 1.31 16.90 7.84
C GLY A 91 1.92 16.67 6.46
N GLY A 92 1.30 15.83 5.62
CA GLY A 92 1.82 15.60 4.27
C GLY A 92 2.92 14.53 4.17
N ASP A 93 3.40 13.99 5.27
CA ASP A 93 4.41 12.93 5.30
C ASP A 93 3.89 11.63 4.68
N LYS A 94 4.79 10.87 4.07
CA LYS A 94 4.50 9.50 3.64
C LYS A 94 4.74 8.55 4.81
N VAL A 95 3.67 7.93 5.31
CA VAL A 95 3.73 7.08 6.50
C VAL A 95 3.07 5.73 6.27
N VAL A 96 3.74 4.67 6.71
CA VAL A 96 3.15 3.34 6.83
C VAL A 96 3.09 2.94 8.28
N VAL A 97 1.89 2.67 8.77
CA VAL A 97 1.66 2.16 10.12
C VAL A 97 1.87 0.64 10.09
N ALA A 98 2.92 0.18 10.76
CA ALA A 98 3.33 -1.22 10.76
C ALA A 98 2.57 -2.01 11.83
N LEU A 99 1.47 -2.65 11.42
CA LEU A 99 0.59 -3.40 12.32
C LEU A 99 1.17 -4.79 12.61
N LYS A 100 1.30 -5.13 13.90
CA LYS A 100 1.60 -6.49 14.33
C LYS A 100 0.35 -7.35 14.15
N GLY A 101 0.46 -8.46 13.43
CA GLY A 101 -0.70 -9.29 13.13
C GLY A 101 -0.31 -10.66 12.60
N SER A 102 0.68 -11.32 13.25
CA SER A 102 1.25 -12.58 12.77
C SER A 102 0.22 -13.70 12.60
N GLU A 103 -0.83 -13.76 13.43
CA GLU A 103 -1.85 -14.81 13.39
C GLU A 103 -2.99 -14.49 12.41
N LEU A 104 -3.28 -13.21 12.16
CA LEU A 104 -4.36 -12.79 11.28
C LEU A 104 -4.14 -13.23 9.81
N VAL A 105 -2.88 -13.35 9.39
CA VAL A 105 -2.51 -13.78 8.04
C VAL A 105 -2.80 -15.26 7.78
N ARG A 106 -2.94 -16.08 8.83
CA ARG A 106 -3.29 -17.51 8.68
C ARG A 106 -4.68 -17.70 8.10
N GLY A 107 -5.62 -16.79 8.44
CA GLY A 107 -6.97 -16.77 7.88
C GLY A 107 -7.05 -16.14 6.49
N ARG A 108 -5.92 -15.70 5.92
CA ARG A 108 -5.81 -14.90 4.70
C ARG A 108 -6.67 -13.63 4.79
N GLY A 109 -6.03 -12.54 5.14
CA GLY A 109 -6.64 -11.22 5.21
C GLY A 109 -5.64 -10.21 5.73
N GLY A 110 -5.50 -9.11 5.01
CA GLY A 110 -4.67 -7.99 5.41
C GLY A 110 -5.49 -6.89 6.08
N PRO A 111 -4.85 -5.78 6.43
CA PRO A 111 -5.53 -4.64 7.06
C PRO A 111 -6.76 -4.16 6.30
N ARG A 112 -6.72 -4.21 4.97
CA ARG A 112 -7.87 -3.83 4.12
C ARG A 112 -9.07 -4.76 4.31
N CYS A 113 -8.84 -6.07 4.41
CA CYS A 113 -9.90 -7.06 4.56
C CYS A 113 -10.57 -7.02 5.93
N LEU A 114 -9.86 -6.50 6.95
CA LEU A 114 -10.36 -6.35 8.31
C LEU A 114 -11.14 -5.04 8.54
N THR A 115 -11.28 -4.22 7.50
CA THR A 115 -11.91 -2.90 7.60
C THR A 115 -13.07 -2.76 6.64
N LEU A 116 -14.13 -2.09 7.08
CA LEU A 116 -15.28 -1.70 6.27
C LEU A 116 -15.39 -0.17 6.26
N PRO A 117 -15.04 0.52 5.18
CA PRO A 117 -15.24 1.95 5.09
C PRO A 117 -16.73 2.29 5.07
N LEU A 118 -17.23 2.99 6.08
CA LEU A 118 -18.63 3.42 6.17
C LEU A 118 -18.86 4.74 5.42
N ALA A 119 -17.89 5.64 5.44
CA ALA A 119 -17.93 6.90 4.72
C ALA A 119 -16.51 7.33 4.33
N ARG A 120 -16.39 8.06 3.23
CA ARG A 120 -15.17 8.72 2.81
C ARG A 120 -15.48 10.19 2.54
N LEU A 121 -14.84 11.06 3.27
CA LEU A 121 -14.88 12.49 2.99
C LEU A 121 -13.83 12.82 1.92
N ALA A 122 -14.12 13.83 1.09
CA ALA A 122 -13.12 14.34 0.16
C ALA A 122 -11.93 14.88 0.97
N SER A 123 -10.74 14.37 0.69
CA SER A 123 -9.53 14.89 1.31
C SER A 123 -9.23 16.27 0.74
N ALA A 124 -8.87 17.22 1.61
CA ALA A 124 -8.35 18.50 1.16
C ALA A 124 -7.09 18.28 0.29
N PRO A 125 -6.89 19.06 -0.78
CA PRO A 125 -5.69 18.96 -1.59
C PRO A 125 -4.46 19.20 -0.68
N ARG A 126 -3.48 18.31 -0.77
CA ARG A 126 -2.22 18.49 -0.05
C ARG A 126 -1.56 19.78 -0.50
N LYS A 127 -1.13 20.60 0.45
CA LYS A 127 -0.24 21.71 0.15
C LYS A 127 1.07 21.10 -0.34
N SER A 128 1.39 21.29 -1.62
CA SER A 128 2.72 21.00 -2.14
C SER A 128 3.69 21.87 -1.34
N GLY A 129 4.51 21.26 -0.51
CA GLY A 129 5.59 21.95 0.18
C GLY A 129 6.53 22.56 -0.88
N SER A 130 6.77 23.83 -0.73
CA SER A 130 7.77 24.61 -1.48
C SER A 130 9.16 24.10 -1.15
#